data_1761ad114d19b4eebe3eb9003029df0b
#
_entry.id   1761ad114d19b4eebe3eb9003029df0b
#
_cell.length_a   1.000
_cell.length_b   1.000
_cell.length_c   1.000
_cell.angle_alpha   90.00
_cell.angle_beta   90.00
_cell.angle_gamma   90.00
#
_symmetry.space_group_name_H-M   'P 1'
#
loop_
_entity.id
_entity.type
_entity.pdbx_description
1 polymer ?
#
loop_
_entity_poly.entity_id
_entity_poly.type
_entity_poly.pdbx_seq_one_letter_code
_entity_poly.pdbx_strand_id
1 'polypeptide(L)'
;MKSIESIMKKVARKNIDLSLDVIRREIRDIAGVRVTCSFTSDIYRIMEMIESQKDIEVLEIKDYFKNPKPNGYRSLHMLIEIPIFMSDRVEYIPVEIQIRTIAMDFWASLEHKIFYKYNKDIPQTLIDELKEAATIATKLDEKMERLNQDINVYKERDADLEDTDFQTLLENTNFKIPDKLLQTFIETREQN
;
A
#
# COMPACT_ATOMS: atom_id res chain seq x y z
N MET A 1 2.52 -6.53 -14.53
CA MET A 1 2.56 -7.95 -14.96
C MET A 1 3.99 -8.39 -15.18
N LYS A 2 4.35 -9.61 -14.78
CA LYS A 2 5.71 -10.16 -14.92
C LYS A 2 5.99 -10.49 -16.39
N SER A 3 7.19 -10.16 -16.89
CA SER A 3 7.57 -10.52 -18.27
C SER A 3 7.74 -12.02 -18.45
N ILE A 4 7.54 -12.52 -19.67
CA ILE A 4 7.72 -13.94 -20.01
C ILE A 4 9.12 -14.40 -19.61
N GLU A 5 10.15 -13.60 -19.88
CA GLU A 5 11.53 -13.90 -19.49
C GLU A 5 11.69 -14.10 -17.99
N SER A 6 11.05 -13.24 -17.18
CA SER A 6 11.07 -13.34 -15.71
C SER A 6 10.33 -14.58 -15.21
N ILE A 7 9.24 -14.98 -15.88
CA ILE A 7 8.51 -16.22 -15.58
C ILE A 7 9.42 -17.41 -15.87
N MET A 8 10.06 -17.45 -17.04
CA MET A 8 10.96 -18.55 -17.45
C MET A 8 12.17 -18.69 -16.51
N LYS A 9 12.78 -17.58 -16.10
CA LYS A 9 13.86 -17.59 -15.10
C LYS A 9 13.38 -18.18 -13.76
N LYS A 10 12.13 -17.89 -13.37
CA LYS A 10 11.55 -18.42 -12.11
C LYS A 10 11.21 -19.91 -12.22
N VAL A 11 10.70 -20.35 -13.38
CA VAL A 11 10.47 -21.77 -13.71
C VAL A 11 11.77 -22.55 -13.58
N ALA A 12 12.84 -22.10 -14.24
CA ALA A 12 14.15 -22.74 -14.18
C ALA A 12 14.71 -22.79 -12.75
N ARG A 13 14.63 -21.66 -12.00
CA ARG A 13 15.12 -21.59 -10.62
C ARG A 13 14.38 -22.51 -9.67
N LYS A 14 13.06 -22.68 -9.86
CA LYS A 14 12.24 -23.57 -9.02
C LYS A 14 12.24 -25.02 -9.51
N ASN A 15 12.85 -25.30 -10.65
CA ASN A 15 12.87 -26.62 -11.29
C ASN A 15 11.45 -27.22 -11.44
N ILE A 16 10.52 -26.42 -11.96
CA ILE A 16 9.14 -26.83 -12.20
C ILE A 16 8.90 -27.10 -13.70
N ASP A 17 7.93 -27.98 -13.99
CA ASP A 17 7.56 -28.33 -15.37
C ASP A 17 7.08 -27.12 -16.18
N LEU A 18 7.45 -27.11 -17.45
CA LEU A 18 7.12 -26.07 -18.43
C LEU A 18 5.71 -26.28 -18.98
N SER A 19 4.72 -26.41 -18.10
CA SER A 19 3.31 -26.55 -18.41
C SER A 19 2.56 -25.32 -17.92
N LEU A 20 1.59 -24.82 -18.68
CA LEU A 20 0.81 -23.64 -18.31
C LEU A 20 0.08 -23.85 -16.99
N ASP A 21 -0.46 -25.05 -16.77
CA ASP A 21 -1.20 -25.38 -15.54
C ASP A 21 -0.27 -25.39 -14.32
N VAL A 22 0.94 -25.92 -14.46
CA VAL A 22 1.94 -25.95 -13.40
C VAL A 22 2.46 -24.54 -13.13
N ILE A 23 2.74 -23.75 -14.16
CA ILE A 23 3.18 -22.35 -14.04
C ILE A 23 2.12 -21.54 -13.30
N ARG A 24 0.83 -21.68 -13.66
CA ARG A 24 -0.28 -20.99 -13.03
C ARG A 24 -0.39 -21.31 -11.54
N ARG A 25 -0.20 -22.57 -11.16
CA ARG A 25 -0.27 -23.04 -9.78
C ARG A 25 0.94 -22.62 -8.95
N GLU A 26 2.15 -22.72 -9.50
CA GLU A 26 3.41 -22.56 -8.76
C GLU A 26 3.96 -21.12 -8.79
N ILE A 27 3.57 -20.30 -9.78
CA ILE A 27 4.03 -18.91 -9.92
C ILE A 27 2.84 -17.96 -9.72
N ARG A 28 2.49 -17.73 -8.48
CA ARG A 28 1.32 -16.92 -8.08
C ARG A 28 1.52 -15.41 -8.16
N ASP A 29 2.73 -14.94 -8.49
CA ASP A 29 3.11 -13.53 -8.59
C ASP A 29 3.29 -13.05 -10.05
N ILE A 30 2.55 -13.63 -10.99
CA ILE A 30 2.53 -13.21 -12.39
C ILE A 30 1.85 -11.85 -12.52
N ALA A 31 0.67 -11.70 -11.92
CA ALA A 31 0.02 -10.41 -11.77
C ALA A 31 0.51 -9.73 -10.50
N GLY A 32 0.76 -8.43 -10.58
CA GLY A 32 1.21 -7.68 -9.44
C GLY A 32 0.76 -6.22 -9.51
N VAL A 33 0.37 -5.68 -8.38
CA VAL A 33 -0.02 -4.29 -8.17
C VAL A 33 0.91 -3.69 -7.13
N ARG A 34 1.32 -2.44 -7.32
CA ARG A 34 2.04 -1.66 -6.33
C ARG A 34 1.16 -0.52 -5.85
N VAL A 35 1.02 -0.41 -4.55
CA VAL A 35 0.34 0.67 -3.87
C VAL A 35 1.39 1.47 -3.11
N THR A 36 1.48 2.77 -3.38
CA THR A 36 2.39 3.67 -2.67
C THR A 36 1.56 4.62 -1.82
N CYS A 37 1.79 4.61 -0.53
CA CYS A 37 1.11 5.45 0.46
C CYS A 37 2.07 6.51 1.03
N SER A 38 1.52 7.50 1.73
CA SER A 38 2.29 8.61 2.26
C SER A 38 2.98 8.26 3.58
N PHE A 39 2.30 7.51 4.45
CA PHE A 39 2.74 7.28 5.82
C PHE A 39 2.80 5.79 6.16
N THR A 40 3.58 5.45 7.18
CA THR A 40 3.74 4.05 7.62
C THR A 40 2.44 3.47 8.19
N SER A 41 1.62 4.29 8.84
CA SER A 41 0.29 3.92 9.35
C SER A 41 -0.67 3.51 8.22
N ASP A 42 -0.56 4.10 7.04
CA ASP A 42 -1.40 3.78 5.89
C ASP A 42 -1.19 2.35 5.39
N ILE A 43 0.00 1.77 5.59
CA ILE A 43 0.33 0.41 5.12
C ILE A 43 -0.67 -0.61 5.66
N TYR A 44 -0.89 -0.59 6.98
CA TYR A 44 -1.81 -1.53 7.63
C TYR A 44 -3.27 -1.17 7.38
N ARG A 45 -3.59 0.11 7.29
CA ARG A 45 -4.94 0.56 6.96
C ARG A 45 -5.36 0.09 5.57
N ILE A 46 -4.45 0.15 4.58
CA ILE A 46 -4.70 -0.37 3.24
C ILE A 46 -4.82 -1.90 3.27
N MET A 47 -3.98 -2.60 4.04
CA MET A 47 -4.08 -4.04 4.23
C MET A 47 -5.47 -4.43 4.77
N GLU A 48 -5.93 -3.82 5.86
CA GLU A 48 -7.23 -4.07 6.47
C GLU A 48 -8.39 -3.76 5.50
N MET A 49 -8.27 -2.68 4.72
CA MET A 49 -9.23 -2.35 3.67
C MET A 49 -9.36 -3.48 2.63
N ILE A 50 -8.24 -4.07 2.21
CA ILE A 50 -8.23 -5.17 1.24
C ILE A 50 -8.81 -6.44 1.87
N GLU A 51 -8.41 -6.78 3.11
CA GLU A 51 -8.90 -7.94 3.85
C GLU A 51 -10.42 -7.89 4.10
N SER A 52 -10.98 -6.68 4.22
CA SER A 52 -12.42 -6.50 4.46
C SER A 52 -13.29 -6.71 3.21
N GLN A 53 -12.71 -6.81 2.01
CA GLN A 53 -13.45 -7.04 0.78
C GLN A 53 -13.98 -8.48 0.70
N LYS A 54 -15.26 -8.64 0.38
CA LYS A 54 -15.94 -9.96 0.35
C LYS A 54 -15.57 -10.83 -0.87
N ASP A 55 -15.08 -10.19 -1.92
CA ASP A 55 -14.71 -10.81 -3.19
C ASP A 55 -13.20 -11.05 -3.33
N ILE A 56 -12.44 -10.75 -2.28
CA ILE A 56 -10.99 -10.97 -2.23
C ILE A 56 -10.68 -12.06 -1.19
N GLU A 57 -9.93 -13.08 -1.60
CA GLU A 57 -9.37 -14.06 -0.69
C GLU A 57 -7.88 -13.77 -0.45
N VAL A 58 -7.48 -13.60 0.82
CA VAL A 58 -6.07 -13.39 1.19
C VAL A 58 -5.40 -14.75 1.37
N LEU A 59 -4.46 -15.06 0.49
CA LEU A 59 -3.74 -16.34 0.50
C LEU A 59 -2.47 -16.31 1.37
N GLU A 60 -1.74 -15.20 1.37
CA GLU A 60 -0.49 -15.05 2.12
C GLU A 60 -0.17 -13.57 2.39
N ILE A 61 0.36 -13.27 3.58
CA ILE A 61 0.90 -11.95 3.91
C ILE A 61 2.37 -12.11 4.31
N LYS A 62 3.25 -11.32 3.68
CA LYS A 62 4.67 -11.20 4.04
C LYS A 62 4.97 -9.79 4.49
N ASP A 63 5.14 -9.62 5.78
CA ASP A 63 5.41 -8.33 6.39
C ASP A 63 6.91 -8.04 6.46
N TYR A 64 7.46 -7.55 5.35
CA TYR A 64 8.83 -7.03 5.30
C TYR A 64 8.93 -5.60 5.83
N PHE A 65 7.83 -4.99 6.25
CA PHE A 65 7.86 -3.73 6.98
C PHE A 65 8.32 -3.95 8.41
N LYS A 66 7.76 -4.94 9.12
CA LYS A 66 8.19 -5.35 10.47
C LYS A 66 9.48 -6.16 10.44
N ASN A 67 9.65 -7.05 9.46
CA ASN A 67 10.77 -7.96 9.32
C ASN A 67 11.54 -7.69 8.02
N PRO A 68 12.36 -6.62 7.94
CA PRO A 68 13.07 -6.25 6.72
C PRO A 68 13.96 -7.37 6.20
N LYS A 69 14.16 -7.41 4.88
CA LYS A 69 15.13 -8.34 4.29
C LYS A 69 16.56 -7.97 4.67
N PRO A 70 17.54 -8.90 4.56
CA PRO A 70 18.93 -8.63 4.92
C PRO A 70 19.57 -7.44 4.22
N ASN A 71 19.11 -7.08 3.01
CA ASN A 71 19.57 -5.91 2.27
C ASN A 71 18.90 -4.59 2.69
N GLY A 72 17.99 -4.60 3.67
CA GLY A 72 17.25 -3.42 4.13
C GLY A 72 15.93 -3.19 3.42
N TYR A 73 15.53 -4.05 2.47
CA TYR A 73 14.24 -3.93 1.78
C TYR A 73 13.06 -4.03 2.73
N ARG A 74 12.12 -3.08 2.61
CA ARG A 74 10.87 -3.01 3.37
C ARG A 74 9.67 -2.88 2.43
N SER A 75 8.62 -3.60 2.74
CA SER A 75 7.32 -3.55 2.04
C SER A 75 6.35 -4.49 2.76
N LEU A 76 5.06 -4.27 2.67
CA LEU A 76 4.07 -5.29 2.99
C LEU A 76 3.62 -5.94 1.69
N HIS A 77 3.71 -7.27 1.61
CA HIS A 77 3.26 -8.04 0.45
C HIS A 77 2.03 -8.85 0.83
N MET A 78 0.99 -8.72 0.04
CA MET A 78 -0.20 -9.57 0.11
C MET A 78 -0.29 -10.38 -1.17
N LEU A 79 -0.43 -11.68 -1.04
CA LEU A 79 -0.87 -12.54 -2.13
C LEU A 79 -2.37 -12.76 -1.95
N ILE A 80 -3.14 -12.26 -2.88
CA ILE A 80 -4.60 -12.36 -2.86
C ILE A 80 -5.08 -13.14 -4.08
N GLU A 81 -6.29 -13.67 -4.00
CA GLU A 81 -7.01 -14.25 -5.13
C GLU A 81 -8.27 -13.43 -5.41
N ILE A 82 -8.47 -13.07 -6.66
CA ILE A 82 -9.62 -12.27 -7.12
C ILE A 82 -10.40 -13.01 -8.19
N PRO A 83 -11.75 -12.91 -8.21
CA PRO A 83 -12.57 -13.47 -9.26
C PRO A 83 -12.49 -12.60 -10.52
N ILE A 84 -12.29 -13.24 -11.66
CA ILE A 84 -12.43 -12.65 -12.99
C ILE A 84 -13.69 -13.22 -13.63
N PHE A 85 -14.68 -12.38 -13.82
CA PHE A 85 -15.95 -12.76 -14.45
C PHE A 85 -15.81 -12.77 -15.98
N MET A 86 -15.85 -13.96 -16.56
CA MET A 86 -15.85 -14.16 -18.01
C MET A 86 -17.29 -14.40 -18.49
N SER A 87 -17.50 -14.46 -19.81
CA SER A 87 -18.85 -14.67 -20.36
C SER A 87 -19.46 -16.05 -20.05
N ASP A 88 -18.62 -17.04 -19.80
CA ASP A 88 -19.01 -18.47 -19.63
C ASP A 88 -18.59 -19.05 -18.27
N ARG A 89 -17.72 -18.37 -17.50
CA ARG A 89 -17.22 -18.85 -16.22
C ARG A 89 -16.62 -17.74 -15.36
N VAL A 90 -16.37 -18.08 -14.11
CA VAL A 90 -15.55 -17.26 -13.20
C VAL A 90 -14.21 -17.95 -13.03
N GLU A 91 -13.12 -17.20 -13.21
CA GLU A 91 -11.76 -17.67 -12.93
C GLU A 91 -11.16 -16.90 -11.76
N TYR A 92 -10.51 -17.61 -10.85
CA TYR A 92 -9.82 -17.03 -9.71
C TYR A 92 -8.34 -16.85 -10.03
N ILE A 93 -7.85 -15.63 -9.91
CA ILE A 93 -6.49 -15.25 -10.32
C ILE A 93 -5.70 -14.72 -9.13
N PRO A 94 -4.52 -15.34 -8.85
CA PRO A 94 -3.63 -14.80 -7.81
C PRO A 94 -2.96 -13.51 -8.26
N VAL A 95 -2.93 -12.52 -7.35
CA VAL A 95 -2.31 -11.21 -7.56
C VAL A 95 -1.44 -10.88 -6.36
N GLU A 96 -0.19 -10.48 -6.58
CA GLU A 96 0.67 -9.94 -5.54
C GLU A 96 0.44 -8.43 -5.41
N ILE A 97 0.04 -7.97 -4.22
CA ILE A 97 -0.03 -6.55 -3.88
C ILE A 97 1.19 -6.20 -3.03
N GLN A 98 1.94 -5.18 -3.45
CA GLN A 98 3.07 -4.62 -2.71
C GLN A 98 2.69 -3.25 -2.20
N ILE A 99 2.57 -3.09 -0.87
CA ILE A 99 2.24 -1.84 -0.22
C ILE A 99 3.52 -1.24 0.37
N ARG A 100 3.81 0.02 0.05
CA ARG A 100 5.03 0.73 0.43
C ARG A 100 4.73 2.19 0.74
N THR A 101 5.57 2.81 1.55
CA THR A 101 5.65 4.27 1.58
C THR A 101 6.41 4.80 0.35
N ILE A 102 6.36 6.12 0.15
CA ILE A 102 7.13 6.80 -0.90
C ILE A 102 8.63 6.54 -0.73
N ALA A 103 9.16 6.60 0.49
CA ALA A 103 10.58 6.39 0.76
C ALA A 103 10.99 4.92 0.53
N MET A 104 10.17 3.96 0.91
CA MET A 104 10.39 2.54 0.61
C MET A 104 10.39 2.26 -0.88
N ASP A 105 9.46 2.85 -1.64
CA ASP A 105 9.38 2.65 -3.09
C ASP A 105 10.54 3.31 -3.82
N PHE A 106 10.97 4.50 -3.38
CA PHE A 106 12.16 5.18 -3.87
C PHE A 106 13.40 4.28 -3.72
N TRP A 107 13.68 3.80 -2.49
CA TRP A 107 14.81 2.93 -2.22
C TRP A 107 14.75 1.63 -3.04
N ALA A 108 13.63 0.93 -3.03
CA ALA A 108 13.47 -0.35 -3.72
C ALA A 108 13.59 -0.22 -5.25
N SER A 109 13.16 0.91 -5.81
CA SER A 109 13.27 1.18 -7.24
C SER A 109 14.70 1.46 -7.67
N LEU A 110 15.48 2.15 -6.84
CA LEU A 110 16.89 2.43 -7.10
C LEU A 110 17.77 1.19 -6.87
N GLU A 111 17.53 0.44 -5.77
CA GLU A 111 18.21 -0.84 -5.53
C GLU A 111 18.09 -1.75 -6.76
N HIS A 112 16.88 -1.94 -7.26
CA HIS A 112 16.66 -2.76 -8.44
C HIS A 112 17.40 -2.24 -9.68
N LYS A 113 17.47 -0.92 -9.91
CA LYS A 113 18.20 -0.34 -11.04
C LYS A 113 19.71 -0.48 -10.92
N ILE A 114 20.26 -0.33 -9.71
CA ILE A 114 21.69 -0.40 -9.44
C ILE A 114 22.18 -1.84 -9.57
N PHE A 115 21.47 -2.81 -8.99
CA PHE A 115 21.95 -4.18 -8.87
C PHE A 115 21.38 -5.16 -9.92
N TYR A 116 20.23 -4.88 -10.54
CA TYR A 116 19.57 -5.81 -11.46
C TYR A 116 20.41 -6.18 -12.70
N LYS A 117 21.24 -5.27 -13.19
CA LYS A 117 22.10 -5.50 -14.36
C LYS A 117 23.51 -5.93 -14.01
N TYR A 118 23.85 -6.01 -12.73
CA TYR A 118 25.18 -6.36 -12.29
C TYR A 118 25.25 -7.86 -12.00
N ASN A 119 25.77 -8.62 -12.99
CA ASN A 119 25.88 -10.08 -12.93
C ASN A 119 27.19 -10.55 -12.26
N LYS A 120 27.91 -9.70 -11.52
CA LYS A 120 29.15 -10.03 -10.83
C LYS A 120 28.95 -9.98 -9.33
N ASP A 121 29.89 -10.55 -8.58
CA ASP A 121 29.93 -10.45 -7.13
C ASP A 121 30.02 -8.98 -6.71
N ILE A 122 29.02 -8.54 -5.95
CA ILE A 122 28.93 -7.17 -5.46
C ILE A 122 29.84 -7.06 -4.24
N PRO A 123 30.79 -6.09 -4.20
CA PRO A 123 31.61 -5.84 -3.02
C PRO A 123 30.76 -5.60 -1.77
N GLN A 124 31.18 -6.16 -0.64
CA GLN A 124 30.45 -6.04 0.63
C GLN A 124 30.24 -4.57 1.05
N THR A 125 31.21 -3.71 0.76
CA THR A 125 31.12 -2.26 1.02
C THR A 125 29.89 -1.62 0.36
N LEU A 126 29.58 -1.98 -0.90
CA LEU A 126 28.40 -1.44 -1.61
C LEU A 126 27.09 -2.00 -1.06
N ILE A 127 27.10 -3.24 -0.56
CA ILE A 127 25.93 -3.83 0.13
C ILE A 127 25.70 -3.10 1.46
N ASP A 128 26.75 -2.75 2.17
CA ASP A 128 26.66 -2.04 3.44
C ASP A 128 26.18 -0.59 3.24
N GLU A 129 26.67 0.11 2.21
CA GLU A 129 26.15 1.44 1.81
C GLU A 129 24.66 1.40 1.42
N LEU A 130 24.23 0.34 0.70
CA LEU A 130 22.84 0.16 0.35
C LEU A 130 21.95 -0.03 1.60
N LYS A 131 22.45 -0.77 2.58
CA LYS A 131 21.81 -0.96 3.90
C LYS A 131 21.72 0.35 4.67
N GLU A 132 22.76 1.17 4.63
CA GLU A 132 22.78 2.49 5.25
C GLU A 132 21.72 3.39 4.61
N ALA A 133 21.63 3.40 3.27
CA ALA A 133 20.59 4.14 2.55
C ALA A 133 19.17 3.67 2.92
N ALA A 134 18.96 2.35 3.13
CA ALA A 134 17.68 1.84 3.61
C ALA A 134 17.35 2.34 5.03
N THR A 135 18.36 2.43 5.89
CA THR A 135 18.22 2.97 7.25
C THR A 135 17.83 4.46 7.23
N ILE A 136 18.43 5.25 6.32
CA ILE A 136 18.09 6.66 6.14
C ILE A 136 16.64 6.82 5.65
N ALA A 137 16.22 6.01 4.69
CA ALA A 137 14.84 6.00 4.19
C ALA A 137 13.84 5.65 5.30
N THR A 138 14.18 4.68 6.16
CA THR A 138 13.36 4.31 7.32
C THR A 138 13.22 5.47 8.32
N LYS A 139 14.33 6.14 8.65
CA LYS A 139 14.31 7.31 9.56
C LYS A 139 13.50 8.48 8.97
N LEU A 140 13.51 8.64 7.63
CA LEU A 140 12.68 9.64 6.97
C LEU A 140 11.20 9.32 7.14
N ASP A 141 10.80 8.07 6.88
CA ASP A 141 9.42 7.62 7.08
C ASP A 141 8.94 7.85 8.52
N GLU A 142 9.74 7.46 9.51
CA GLU A 142 9.43 7.66 10.94
C GLU A 142 9.28 9.13 11.31
N LYS A 143 10.10 10.00 10.70
CA LYS A 143 10.01 11.44 10.92
C LYS A 143 8.76 12.05 10.29
N MET A 144 8.43 11.63 9.08
CA MET A 144 7.23 12.09 8.38
C MET A 144 5.96 11.60 9.05
N GLU A 145 5.93 10.37 9.55
CA GLU A 145 4.82 9.83 10.34
C GLU A 145 4.57 10.67 11.61
N ARG A 146 5.62 10.99 12.38
CA ARG A 146 5.49 11.84 13.57
C ARG A 146 4.97 13.23 13.22
N LEU A 147 5.52 13.87 12.19
CA LEU A 147 5.04 15.17 11.74
C LEU A 147 3.57 15.15 11.34
N ASN A 148 3.11 14.07 10.69
CA ASN A 148 1.70 13.91 10.35
C ASN A 148 0.81 13.77 11.59
N GLN A 149 1.27 12.99 12.58
CA GLN A 149 0.56 12.84 13.85
C GLN A 149 0.48 14.17 14.62
N ASP A 150 1.60 14.88 14.72
CA ASP A 150 1.66 16.17 15.41
C ASP A 150 0.71 17.19 14.74
N ILE A 151 0.71 17.29 13.41
CA ILE A 151 -0.15 18.25 12.71
C ILE A 151 -1.64 17.91 12.84
N ASN A 152 -1.99 16.62 12.93
CA ASN A 152 -3.37 16.21 13.12
C ASN A 152 -3.93 16.65 14.50
N VAL A 153 -3.10 16.63 15.55
CA VAL A 153 -3.47 17.18 16.86
C VAL A 153 -3.80 18.68 16.79
N TYR A 154 -3.04 19.44 16.00
CA TYR A 154 -3.35 20.87 15.80
C TYR A 154 -4.63 21.08 15.01
N LYS A 155 -4.84 20.29 13.93
CA LYS A 155 -6.05 20.38 13.13
C LYS A 155 -7.32 20.03 13.91
N GLU A 156 -7.27 19.02 14.77
CA GLU A 156 -8.39 18.65 15.64
C GLU A 156 -8.72 19.79 16.62
N ARG A 157 -7.70 20.40 17.21
CA ARG A 157 -7.88 21.55 18.11
C ARG A 157 -8.46 22.77 17.40
N ASP A 158 -8.00 23.06 16.19
CA ASP A 158 -8.49 24.18 15.39
C ASP A 158 -9.94 23.93 14.93
N ALA A 159 -10.29 22.69 14.55
CA ALA A 159 -11.65 22.30 14.21
C ALA A 159 -12.62 22.46 15.40
N ASP A 160 -12.20 22.09 16.60
CA ASP A 160 -13.00 22.30 17.83
C ASP A 160 -13.22 23.78 18.12
N LEU A 161 -12.23 24.65 17.82
CA LEU A 161 -12.35 26.09 17.99
C LEU A 161 -13.30 26.70 16.94
N GLU A 162 -13.20 26.29 15.68
CA GLU A 162 -14.08 26.74 14.60
C GLU A 162 -15.55 26.32 14.83
N ASP A 163 -15.78 25.10 15.33
CA ASP A 163 -17.11 24.60 15.65
C ASP A 163 -17.72 25.37 16.84
N THR A 164 -16.92 25.70 17.84
CA THR A 164 -17.32 26.51 19.00
C THR A 164 -17.65 27.96 18.58
N ASP A 165 -16.84 28.57 17.72
CA ASP A 165 -17.07 29.90 17.17
C ASP A 165 -18.33 29.93 16.28
N PHE A 166 -18.57 28.88 15.47
CA PHE A 166 -19.76 28.77 14.65
C PHE A 166 -21.01 28.58 15.49
N GLN A 167 -20.99 27.78 16.56
CA GLN A 167 -22.13 27.66 17.49
C GLN A 167 -22.41 28.98 18.22
N THR A 168 -21.37 29.66 18.67
CA THR A 168 -21.50 30.98 19.32
C THR A 168 -22.07 32.05 18.37
N LEU A 169 -21.68 32.00 17.09
CA LEU A 169 -22.25 32.83 16.01
C LEU A 169 -23.73 32.52 15.74
N LEU A 170 -24.11 31.25 15.75
CA LEU A 170 -25.52 30.82 15.58
C LEU A 170 -26.39 31.27 16.78
N GLU A 171 -25.86 31.18 17.99
CA GLU A 171 -26.58 31.62 19.22
C GLU A 171 -26.72 33.13 19.29
N ASN A 172 -25.72 33.88 18.84
CA ASN A 172 -25.72 35.37 18.91
C ASN A 172 -26.36 36.05 17.70
N THR A 173 -26.52 35.36 16.59
CA THR A 173 -27.24 35.83 15.43
C THR A 173 -28.61 35.12 15.33
N ASN A 174 -29.70 35.91 15.33
CA ASN A 174 -31.05 35.39 15.01
C ASN A 174 -31.13 34.87 13.55
N PHE A 175 -30.15 34.09 13.14
CA PHE A 175 -30.05 33.54 11.80
C PHE A 175 -30.94 32.30 11.69
N LYS A 176 -32.19 32.53 11.25
CA LYS A 176 -33.08 31.42 10.87
C LYS A 176 -32.59 30.84 9.55
N ILE A 177 -31.92 29.68 9.62
CA ILE A 177 -31.65 28.91 8.41
C ILE A 177 -32.97 28.56 7.75
N PRO A 178 -33.21 28.93 6.49
CA PRO A 178 -34.45 28.56 5.80
C PRO A 178 -34.67 27.05 5.84
N ASP A 179 -35.87 26.61 6.24
CA ASP A 179 -36.19 25.16 6.39
C ASP A 179 -35.88 24.32 5.15
N LYS A 180 -35.95 24.93 3.97
CA LYS A 180 -35.55 24.30 2.70
C LYS A 180 -34.06 23.92 2.64
N LEU A 181 -33.18 24.73 3.22
CA LEU A 181 -31.72 24.46 3.27
C LEU A 181 -31.43 23.35 4.27
N LEU A 182 -32.11 23.37 5.44
CA LEU A 182 -32.01 22.30 6.42
C LEU A 182 -32.42 20.93 5.86
N GLN A 183 -33.54 20.89 5.15
CA GLN A 183 -34.01 19.66 4.52
C GLN A 183 -33.01 19.11 3.47
N THR A 184 -32.42 19.98 2.65
CA THR A 184 -31.42 19.56 1.66
C THR A 184 -30.17 18.94 2.32
N PHE A 185 -29.71 19.46 3.47
CA PHE A 185 -28.57 18.89 4.21
C PHE A 185 -28.92 17.56 4.88
N ILE A 186 -30.13 17.37 5.36
CA ILE A 186 -30.57 16.11 5.98
C ILE A 186 -30.71 15.03 4.90
N GLU A 187 -31.33 15.32 3.77
CA GLU A 187 -31.49 14.39 2.66
C GLU A 187 -30.15 13.93 2.04
N THR A 188 -29.14 14.81 2.01
CA THR A 188 -27.81 14.46 1.51
C THR A 188 -27.03 13.55 2.47
N ARG A 189 -27.37 13.54 3.76
CA ARG A 189 -26.75 12.71 4.79
C ARG A 189 -27.32 11.28 4.86
N GLU A 190 -28.55 11.08 4.42
CA GLU A 190 -29.21 9.76 4.38
C GLU A 190 -28.89 8.96 3.09
N GLN A 191 -28.20 9.58 2.10
CA GLN A 191 -27.83 8.95 0.82
C GLN A 191 -26.33 8.57 0.74
N ASN A 192 -25.53 8.76 1.78
CA ASN A 192 -24.14 8.31 1.91
C ASN A 192 -24.00 7.38 3.10
#